data_976f50bafc61e4fe5e4a14400cb28641
#
_entry.id   976f50bafc61e4fe5e4a14400cb28641
#
_cell.length_a   1.000
_cell.length_b   1.000
_cell.length_c   1.000
_cell.angle_alpha   90.00
_cell.angle_beta   90.00
_cell.angle_gamma   90.00
#
_symmetry.space_group_name_H-M   'P 1'
#
loop_
_entity.id
_entity.type
_entity.pdbx_description
1 polymer ?
#
loop_
_entity_poly.entity_id
_entity_poly.type
_entity_poly.pdbx_seq_one_letter_code
_entity_poly.pdbx_strand_id
1 'polypeptide(L)'
;EVIVSRGELIEIGGEFRIPDIMLRSGATLREVGATNRTHLRDYADAITPDTALLLKVHTSNYRVVGFTADVSSRELVELGRERGIPVMEDLGSGSLIDLRPWGFPYEPTVQETVASGVDLASFSGDKLLGGPQAGIVVGRRAIVSRLKKNPWNRALRIDKFTIAALEATLYAYEAGTALQTVPTLAMLTEPLAAVRSRARRVVRRLSAGVRERLGASLVDDLAKVGGGALPTVELPTVALAVGTSAEAAMRLDEALRLGDPPVVGRISHDRLFLDCRTVLPAQVSILAQALTAAAARL
;
A
#
# COMPACT_ATOMS: atom_id res chain seq x y z
N GLU A 1 -28.21 -8.46 7.20
CA GLU A 1 -27.00 -8.73 7.99
C GLU A 1 -25.80 -8.96 7.07
N VAL A 2 -24.60 -8.53 7.51
CA VAL A 2 -23.31 -8.84 6.90
C VAL A 2 -22.48 -9.55 7.93
N ILE A 3 -22.06 -10.79 7.64
CA ILE A 3 -21.23 -11.60 8.55
C ILE A 3 -19.77 -11.38 8.21
N VAL A 4 -18.95 -11.07 9.23
CA VAL A 4 -17.51 -10.84 9.11
C VAL A 4 -16.76 -11.43 10.31
N SER A 5 -15.51 -11.88 10.08
CA SER A 5 -14.63 -12.33 11.17
C SER A 5 -14.25 -11.16 12.09
N ARG A 6 -14.30 -11.39 13.39
CA ARG A 6 -13.85 -10.41 14.40
C ARG A 6 -12.36 -10.08 14.27
N GLY A 7 -11.55 -11.03 13.81
CA GLY A 7 -10.14 -10.81 13.49
C GLY A 7 -9.88 -9.97 12.24
N GLU A 8 -10.90 -9.63 11.46
CA GLU A 8 -10.83 -8.85 10.22
C GLU A 8 -11.46 -7.45 10.34
N LEU A 9 -11.81 -7.02 11.57
CA LEU A 9 -12.34 -5.68 11.84
C LEU A 9 -11.20 -4.66 11.87
N ILE A 10 -10.81 -4.26 10.67
CA ILE A 10 -9.67 -3.38 10.43
C ILE A 10 -10.05 -1.91 10.62
N GLU A 11 -9.12 -1.13 11.17
CA GLU A 11 -9.10 0.32 11.03
C GLU A 11 -8.11 0.69 9.92
N ILE A 12 -8.57 1.46 8.95
CA ILE A 12 -7.75 2.04 7.88
C ILE A 12 -7.39 3.48 8.24
N GLY A 13 -6.45 4.11 7.52
CA GLY A 13 -5.97 5.45 7.84
C GLY A 13 -7.06 6.49 8.09
N GLY A 14 -6.84 7.43 9.02
CA GLY A 14 -7.77 8.51 9.34
C GLY A 14 -8.96 8.09 10.22
N GLU A 15 -8.78 7.09 11.07
CA GLU A 15 -9.79 6.58 12.01
C GLU A 15 -11.01 5.92 11.34
N PHE A 16 -10.92 5.56 10.05
CA PHE A 16 -11.97 4.83 9.35
C PHE A 16 -11.95 3.35 9.71
N ARG A 17 -13.00 2.90 10.39
CA ARG A 17 -13.17 1.52 10.84
C ARG A 17 -14.22 0.81 9.99
N ILE A 18 -13.94 -0.42 9.60
CA ILE A 18 -14.90 -1.25 8.86
C ILE A 18 -16.27 -1.34 9.56
N PRO A 19 -16.37 -1.58 10.88
CA PRO A 19 -17.65 -1.57 11.57
C PRO A 19 -18.45 -0.28 11.40
N ASP A 20 -17.80 0.87 11.50
CA ASP A 20 -18.46 2.18 11.39
C ASP A 20 -18.94 2.43 9.96
N ILE A 21 -18.15 2.03 8.96
CA ILE A 21 -18.55 2.12 7.55
C ILE A 21 -19.76 1.23 7.27
N MET A 22 -19.74 -0.01 7.77
CA MET A 22 -20.85 -0.95 7.59
C MET A 22 -22.14 -0.45 8.23
N LEU A 23 -22.08 0.07 9.45
CA LEU A 23 -23.25 0.66 10.12
C LEU A 23 -23.82 1.84 9.32
N ARG A 24 -22.96 2.71 8.79
CA ARG A 24 -23.40 3.84 7.96
C ARG A 24 -23.95 3.44 6.59
N SER A 25 -23.62 2.26 6.10
CA SER A 25 -24.23 1.72 4.88
C SER A 25 -25.68 1.23 5.08
N GLY A 26 -26.16 1.20 6.33
CA GLY A 26 -27.45 0.65 6.70
C GLY A 26 -27.45 -0.87 6.89
N ALA A 27 -26.28 -1.51 6.80
CA ALA A 27 -26.14 -2.94 7.10
C ALA A 27 -26.03 -3.18 8.60
N THR A 28 -26.56 -4.33 9.05
CA THR A 28 -26.33 -4.84 10.40
C THR A 28 -25.10 -5.74 10.38
N LEU A 29 -24.05 -5.32 11.10
CA LEU A 29 -22.83 -6.12 11.20
C LEU A 29 -23.03 -7.27 12.17
N ARG A 30 -22.64 -8.48 11.75
CA ARG A 30 -22.64 -9.68 12.57
C ARG A 30 -21.23 -10.25 12.66
N GLU A 31 -20.60 -10.04 13.80
CA GLU A 31 -19.22 -10.47 14.04
C GLU A 31 -19.19 -11.93 14.47
N VAL A 32 -18.25 -12.71 13.91
CA VAL A 32 -18.07 -14.13 14.24
C VAL A 32 -16.64 -14.45 14.64
N GLY A 33 -16.46 -15.55 15.37
CA GLY A 33 -15.15 -16.01 15.84
C GLY A 33 -14.56 -15.12 16.95
N ALA A 34 -13.25 -15.17 17.07
CA ALA A 34 -12.45 -14.38 18.00
C ALA A 34 -11.37 -13.60 17.25
N THR A 35 -10.68 -12.68 17.94
CA THR A 35 -9.64 -11.82 17.34
C THR A 35 -8.57 -12.60 16.56
N ASN A 36 -8.16 -13.76 17.10
CA ASN A 36 -7.07 -14.55 16.51
C ASN A 36 -7.55 -15.86 15.89
N ARG A 37 -8.82 -16.25 16.05
CA ARG A 37 -9.35 -17.49 15.50
C ARG A 37 -10.78 -17.35 15.05
N THR A 38 -11.01 -17.68 13.77
CA THR A 38 -12.34 -17.84 13.19
C THR A 38 -12.35 -19.10 12.36
N HIS A 39 -13.39 -19.90 12.51
CA HIS A 39 -13.59 -21.17 11.80
C HIS A 39 -14.82 -21.06 10.90
N LEU A 40 -14.88 -21.87 9.86
CA LEU A 40 -16.00 -21.87 8.91
C LEU A 40 -17.36 -22.08 9.60
N ARG A 41 -17.39 -22.93 10.65
CA ARG A 41 -18.60 -23.14 11.46
C ARG A 41 -19.12 -21.87 12.11
N ASP A 42 -18.24 -20.93 12.49
CA ASP A 42 -18.65 -19.67 13.14
C ASP A 42 -19.48 -18.82 12.16
N TYR A 43 -19.11 -18.84 10.86
CA TYR A 43 -19.92 -18.24 9.80
C TYR A 43 -21.21 -19.02 9.57
N ALA A 44 -21.12 -20.34 9.45
CA ALA A 44 -22.30 -21.19 9.16
C ALA A 44 -23.39 -21.09 10.24
N ASP A 45 -22.99 -21.08 11.51
CA ASP A 45 -23.90 -20.98 12.67
C ASP A 45 -24.51 -19.57 12.81
N ALA A 46 -23.86 -18.55 12.26
CA ALA A 46 -24.34 -17.18 12.30
C ALA A 46 -25.34 -16.84 11.18
N ILE A 47 -25.50 -17.67 10.17
CA ILE A 47 -26.40 -17.41 9.04
C ILE A 47 -27.87 -17.42 9.52
N THR A 48 -28.61 -16.37 9.15
CA THR A 48 -30.05 -16.19 9.39
C THR A 48 -30.78 -15.90 8.08
N PRO A 49 -32.10 -15.89 8.05
CA PRO A 49 -32.86 -15.42 6.89
C PRO A 49 -32.54 -13.97 6.46
N ASP A 50 -32.02 -13.15 7.37
CA ASP A 50 -31.65 -11.76 7.11
C ASP A 50 -30.21 -11.61 6.60
N THR A 51 -29.43 -12.69 6.54
CA THR A 51 -28.04 -12.65 6.06
C THR A 51 -28.00 -12.37 4.55
N ALA A 52 -27.37 -11.25 4.19
CA ALA A 52 -27.29 -10.76 2.81
C ALA A 52 -25.89 -10.89 2.20
N LEU A 53 -24.84 -11.03 3.03
CA LEU A 53 -23.45 -11.04 2.58
C LEU A 53 -22.55 -11.78 3.58
N LEU A 54 -21.63 -12.61 3.07
CA LEU A 54 -20.46 -13.06 3.80
C LEU A 54 -19.28 -12.17 3.38
N LEU A 55 -18.71 -11.44 4.33
CA LEU A 55 -17.62 -10.49 4.07
C LEU A 55 -16.30 -11.07 4.60
N LYS A 56 -15.30 -11.09 3.75
CA LYS A 56 -13.90 -11.28 4.12
C LYS A 56 -13.17 -9.95 3.97
N VAL A 57 -12.34 -9.60 4.96
CA VAL A 57 -11.49 -8.40 4.88
C VAL A 57 -10.03 -8.84 5.04
N HIS A 58 -9.23 -8.58 4.02
CA HIS A 58 -7.81 -8.85 4.09
C HIS A 58 -7.11 -7.85 5.02
N THR A 59 -6.36 -8.36 6.00
CA THR A 59 -5.65 -7.55 7.00
C THR A 59 -4.37 -6.96 6.42
N SER A 60 -4.51 -6.07 5.41
CA SER A 60 -3.40 -5.54 4.63
C SER A 60 -2.43 -4.66 5.42
N ASN A 61 -2.86 -4.04 6.53
CA ASN A 61 -2.09 -3.07 7.30
C ASN A 61 -1.70 -3.52 8.71
N TYR A 62 -2.06 -4.76 9.11
CA TYR A 62 -1.60 -5.39 10.35
C TYR A 62 -1.51 -6.91 10.21
N ARG A 63 -0.88 -7.57 11.16
CA ARG A 63 -0.81 -9.04 11.24
C ARG A 63 -1.09 -9.52 12.65
N VAL A 64 -1.88 -10.61 12.76
CA VAL A 64 -2.02 -11.37 13.99
C VAL A 64 -1.05 -12.53 13.95
N VAL A 65 -0.18 -12.63 14.96
CA VAL A 65 0.88 -13.66 15.02
C VAL A 65 0.67 -14.54 16.25
N GLY A 66 0.92 -15.83 16.10
CA GLY A 66 0.79 -16.83 17.17
C GLY A 66 -0.21 -17.93 16.82
N PHE A 67 -1.06 -18.31 17.77
CA PHE A 67 -2.09 -19.33 17.56
C PHE A 67 -3.28 -18.73 16.82
N THR A 68 -3.20 -18.65 15.50
CA THR A 68 -4.21 -18.05 14.61
C THR A 68 -4.93 -19.11 13.78
N ALA A 69 -6.15 -18.79 13.36
CA ALA A 69 -6.89 -19.49 12.32
C ALA A 69 -7.82 -18.49 11.62
N ASP A 70 -7.84 -18.50 10.31
CA ASP A 70 -8.74 -17.71 9.48
C ASP A 70 -9.44 -18.59 8.45
N VAL A 71 -10.56 -18.11 7.92
CA VAL A 71 -11.33 -18.80 6.88
C VAL A 71 -10.91 -18.23 5.53
N SER A 72 -10.54 -19.12 4.62
CA SER A 72 -10.15 -18.71 3.26
C SER A 72 -11.37 -18.24 2.44
N SER A 73 -11.13 -17.40 1.44
CA SER A 73 -12.18 -16.95 0.50
C SER A 73 -12.84 -18.14 -0.20
N ARG A 74 -12.10 -19.20 -0.50
CA ARG A 74 -12.63 -20.40 -1.14
C ARG A 74 -13.65 -21.13 -0.23
N GLU A 75 -13.32 -21.30 1.05
CA GLU A 75 -14.25 -21.92 2.03
C GLU A 75 -15.53 -21.08 2.19
N LEU A 76 -15.39 -19.74 2.24
CA LEU A 76 -16.55 -18.84 2.29
C LEU A 76 -17.40 -18.92 1.02
N VAL A 77 -16.77 -19.02 -0.15
CA VAL A 77 -17.46 -19.19 -1.45
C VAL A 77 -18.24 -20.50 -1.49
N GLU A 78 -17.69 -21.60 -0.99
CA GLU A 78 -18.38 -22.89 -0.91
C GLU A 78 -19.61 -22.78 0.01
N LEU A 79 -19.45 -22.22 1.21
CA LEU A 79 -20.55 -21.96 2.14
C LEU A 79 -21.61 -21.03 1.54
N GLY A 80 -21.17 -19.94 0.89
CA GLY A 80 -22.05 -18.97 0.25
C GLY A 80 -22.90 -19.60 -0.86
N ARG A 81 -22.31 -20.49 -1.67
CA ARG A 81 -23.04 -21.24 -2.71
C ARG A 81 -24.06 -22.20 -2.14
N GLU A 82 -23.73 -22.93 -1.09
CA GLU A 82 -24.66 -23.83 -0.40
C GLU A 82 -25.86 -23.11 0.17
N ARG A 83 -25.65 -21.89 0.67
CA ARG A 83 -26.67 -21.08 1.35
C ARG A 83 -27.34 -20.03 0.45
N GLY A 84 -26.88 -19.87 -0.79
CA GLY A 84 -27.38 -18.84 -1.72
C GLY A 84 -27.02 -17.40 -1.31
N ILE A 85 -25.95 -17.21 -0.56
CA ILE A 85 -25.50 -15.94 -0.02
C ILE A 85 -24.23 -15.50 -0.79
N PRO A 86 -24.16 -14.27 -1.32
CA PRO A 86 -22.97 -13.76 -1.99
C PRO A 86 -21.79 -13.57 -1.04
N VAL A 87 -20.58 -13.70 -1.58
CA VAL A 87 -19.32 -13.50 -0.86
C VAL A 87 -18.59 -12.30 -1.46
N MET A 88 -18.14 -11.40 -0.60
CA MET A 88 -17.30 -10.27 -0.99
C MET A 88 -15.98 -10.33 -0.22
N GLU A 89 -14.89 -10.05 -0.91
CA GLU A 89 -13.59 -9.83 -0.28
C GLU A 89 -13.14 -8.38 -0.46
N ASP A 90 -12.88 -7.69 0.65
CA ASP A 90 -12.16 -6.41 0.64
C ASP A 90 -10.66 -6.70 0.77
N LEU A 91 -9.97 -6.65 -0.36
CA LEU A 91 -8.55 -6.96 -0.45
C LEU A 91 -7.68 -5.80 0.03
N GLY A 92 -8.14 -4.58 -0.13
CA GLY A 92 -7.46 -3.37 0.31
C GLY A 92 -6.17 -3.04 -0.43
N SER A 93 -5.19 -3.94 -0.43
CA SER A 93 -3.83 -3.69 -0.96
C SER A 93 -3.75 -3.46 -2.47
N GLY A 94 -4.63 -4.09 -3.25
CA GLY A 94 -4.70 -3.94 -4.70
C GLY A 94 -3.51 -4.51 -5.47
N SER A 95 -2.82 -5.52 -4.94
CA SER A 95 -1.71 -6.16 -5.65
C SER A 95 -2.20 -6.88 -6.90
N LEU A 96 -1.56 -6.60 -8.05
CA LEU A 96 -1.75 -7.32 -9.32
C LEU A 96 -0.57 -8.21 -9.68
N ILE A 97 0.50 -8.18 -8.88
CA ILE A 97 1.72 -8.97 -9.12
C ILE A 97 2.09 -9.70 -7.83
N ASP A 98 2.43 -10.97 -7.96
CA ASP A 98 3.04 -11.74 -6.87
C ASP A 98 4.46 -11.21 -6.59
N LEU A 99 4.67 -10.62 -5.42
CA LEU A 99 5.94 -10.02 -5.03
C LEU A 99 6.93 -11.00 -4.39
N ARG A 100 6.55 -12.27 -4.16
CA ARG A 100 7.42 -13.30 -3.56
C ARG A 100 8.75 -13.50 -4.31
N PRO A 101 8.84 -13.42 -5.65
CA PRO A 101 10.11 -13.51 -6.36
C PRO A 101 11.15 -12.45 -5.98
N TRP A 102 10.71 -11.34 -5.36
CA TRP A 102 11.59 -10.28 -4.84
C TRP A 102 11.79 -10.34 -3.33
N GLY A 103 11.43 -11.48 -2.70
CA GLY A 103 11.66 -11.72 -1.27
C GLY A 103 10.59 -11.15 -0.35
N PHE A 104 9.46 -10.70 -0.87
CA PHE A 104 8.33 -10.26 -0.07
C PHE A 104 7.54 -11.45 0.48
N PRO A 105 6.87 -11.31 1.63
CA PRO A 105 5.89 -12.29 2.07
C PRO A 105 4.73 -12.38 1.08
N TYR A 106 3.96 -13.47 1.19
CA TYR A 106 2.76 -13.62 0.40
C TYR A 106 1.77 -12.47 0.70
N GLU A 107 1.32 -11.85 -0.37
CA GLU A 107 0.24 -10.88 -0.40
C GLU A 107 -0.73 -11.31 -1.51
N PRO A 108 -2.02 -11.54 -1.20
CA PRO A 108 -2.96 -12.03 -2.20
C PRO A 108 -3.11 -11.03 -3.35
N THR A 109 -3.17 -11.55 -4.56
CA THR A 109 -3.43 -10.72 -5.74
C THR A 109 -4.92 -10.65 -6.06
N VAL A 110 -5.33 -9.61 -6.77
CA VAL A 110 -6.72 -9.46 -7.25
C VAL A 110 -7.12 -10.66 -8.10
N GLN A 111 -6.21 -11.18 -8.93
CA GLN A 111 -6.45 -12.34 -9.78
C GLN A 111 -6.73 -13.60 -8.94
N GLU A 112 -5.94 -13.85 -7.90
CA GLU A 112 -6.15 -14.99 -6.99
C GLU A 112 -7.48 -14.86 -6.24
N THR A 113 -7.81 -13.66 -5.77
CA THR A 113 -9.10 -13.37 -5.11
C THR A 113 -10.28 -13.65 -6.05
N VAL A 114 -10.23 -13.15 -7.28
CA VAL A 114 -11.27 -13.42 -8.29
C VAL A 114 -11.34 -14.92 -8.63
N ALA A 115 -10.19 -15.58 -8.76
CA ALA A 115 -10.12 -17.02 -9.05
C ALA A 115 -10.62 -17.90 -7.90
N SER A 116 -10.65 -17.40 -6.66
CA SER A 116 -11.27 -18.11 -5.53
C SER A 116 -12.78 -18.26 -5.69
N GLY A 117 -13.39 -17.43 -6.55
CA GLY A 117 -14.80 -17.49 -6.90
C GLY A 117 -15.68 -16.53 -6.09
N VAL A 118 -15.11 -15.56 -5.40
CA VAL A 118 -15.89 -14.50 -4.71
C VAL A 118 -16.80 -13.77 -5.70
N ASP A 119 -17.94 -13.31 -5.23
CA ASP A 119 -18.91 -12.59 -6.07
C ASP A 119 -18.46 -11.16 -6.36
N LEU A 120 -17.75 -10.55 -5.40
CA LEU A 120 -17.15 -9.23 -5.51
C LEU A 120 -15.78 -9.20 -4.82
N ALA A 121 -14.86 -8.45 -5.39
CA ALA A 121 -13.62 -8.03 -4.74
C ALA A 121 -13.49 -6.51 -4.83
N SER A 122 -13.11 -5.87 -3.70
CA SER A 122 -12.79 -4.43 -3.65
C SER A 122 -11.32 -4.23 -3.28
N PHE A 123 -10.71 -3.19 -3.85
CA PHE A 123 -9.31 -2.85 -3.58
C PHE A 123 -9.00 -1.40 -3.94
N SER A 124 -7.86 -0.93 -3.44
CA SER A 124 -7.39 0.45 -3.63
C SER A 124 -6.46 0.56 -4.85
N GLY A 125 -6.60 1.67 -5.60
CA GLY A 125 -5.72 1.98 -6.72
C GLY A 125 -4.36 2.56 -6.32
N ASP A 126 -4.28 3.21 -5.16
CA ASP A 126 -3.15 4.02 -4.68
C ASP A 126 -2.20 3.30 -3.71
N LYS A 127 -2.38 1.99 -3.51
CA LYS A 127 -1.48 1.15 -2.71
C LYS A 127 -0.52 0.36 -3.60
N LEU A 128 -0.49 -0.99 -3.49
CA LEU A 128 0.42 -1.83 -4.27
C LEU A 128 0.14 -1.81 -5.78
N LEU A 129 -1.08 -1.47 -6.21
CA LEU A 129 -1.35 -1.21 -7.62
C LEU A 129 -0.50 -0.05 -8.16
N GLY A 130 -0.21 0.96 -7.33
CA GLY A 130 0.68 2.07 -7.69
C GLY A 130 0.07 3.13 -8.59
N GLY A 131 -1.27 3.16 -8.69
CA GLY A 131 -2.05 4.14 -9.44
C GLY A 131 -2.54 5.30 -8.58
N PRO A 132 -3.50 6.08 -9.08
CA PRO A 132 -4.16 7.15 -8.34
C PRO A 132 -5.11 6.58 -7.28
N GLN A 133 -5.52 7.42 -6.34
CA GLN A 133 -6.53 7.06 -5.35
C GLN A 133 -7.85 6.73 -6.04
N ALA A 134 -8.28 5.48 -5.89
CA ALA A 134 -9.54 4.97 -6.42
C ALA A 134 -9.97 3.74 -5.63
N GLY A 135 -11.26 3.62 -5.34
CA GLY A 135 -11.88 2.37 -4.92
C GLY A 135 -12.31 1.59 -6.16
N ILE A 136 -11.75 0.41 -6.35
CA ILE A 136 -12.02 -0.44 -7.51
C ILE A 136 -12.81 -1.65 -7.04
N VAL A 137 -13.89 -1.97 -7.75
CA VAL A 137 -14.72 -3.15 -7.49
C VAL A 137 -14.81 -3.99 -8.75
N VAL A 138 -14.44 -5.25 -8.64
CA VAL A 138 -14.54 -6.26 -9.71
C VAL A 138 -15.36 -7.45 -9.23
N GLY A 139 -15.95 -8.20 -10.15
CA GLY A 139 -16.72 -9.39 -9.80
C GLY A 139 -17.83 -9.73 -10.78
N ARG A 140 -18.84 -10.47 -10.30
CA ARG A 140 -19.93 -10.96 -11.13
C ARG A 140 -20.72 -9.83 -11.78
N ARG A 141 -20.83 -9.89 -13.11
CA ARG A 141 -21.49 -8.85 -13.92
C ARG A 141 -22.87 -8.44 -13.38
N ALA A 142 -23.66 -9.40 -12.92
CA ALA A 142 -25.02 -9.13 -12.42
C ALA A 142 -24.97 -8.20 -11.20
N ILE A 143 -24.05 -8.41 -10.27
CA ILE A 143 -23.89 -7.61 -9.04
C ILE A 143 -23.27 -6.25 -9.37
N VAL A 144 -22.17 -6.24 -10.15
CA VAL A 144 -21.53 -4.98 -10.58
C VAL A 144 -22.50 -4.07 -11.35
N SER A 145 -23.41 -4.66 -12.17
CA SER A 145 -24.43 -3.89 -12.89
C SER A 145 -25.46 -3.25 -11.94
N ARG A 146 -25.76 -3.89 -10.81
CA ARG A 146 -26.62 -3.30 -9.76
C ARG A 146 -25.89 -2.14 -9.06
N LEU A 147 -24.61 -2.31 -8.71
CA LEU A 147 -23.79 -1.25 -8.11
C LEU A 147 -23.75 -0.01 -9.01
N LYS A 148 -23.51 -0.19 -10.32
CA LYS A 148 -23.49 0.92 -11.29
C LYS A 148 -24.80 1.71 -11.34
N LYS A 149 -25.93 1.09 -11.05
CA LYS A 149 -27.27 1.74 -11.04
C LYS A 149 -27.60 2.39 -9.70
N ASN A 150 -26.83 2.14 -8.65
CA ASN A 150 -27.07 2.74 -7.34
C ASN A 150 -26.79 4.26 -7.39
N PRO A 151 -27.67 5.12 -6.86
CA PRO A 151 -27.48 6.56 -6.84
C PRO A 151 -26.16 7.01 -6.16
N TRP A 152 -25.68 6.29 -5.15
CA TRP A 152 -24.41 6.56 -4.50
C TRP A 152 -23.21 6.46 -5.46
N ASN A 153 -23.27 5.59 -6.47
CA ASN A 153 -22.22 5.54 -7.48
C ASN A 153 -22.04 6.88 -8.21
N ARG A 154 -23.14 7.64 -8.38
CA ARG A 154 -23.07 8.99 -8.96
C ARG A 154 -22.32 9.97 -8.08
N ALA A 155 -22.52 9.89 -6.76
CA ALA A 155 -21.90 10.77 -5.78
C ALA A 155 -20.42 10.42 -5.55
N LEU A 156 -20.10 9.11 -5.54
CA LEU A 156 -18.77 8.57 -5.20
C LEU A 156 -17.86 8.32 -6.42
N ARG A 157 -18.32 8.57 -7.63
CA ARG A 157 -17.53 8.33 -8.84
C ARG A 157 -16.27 9.19 -8.86
N ILE A 158 -15.16 8.60 -9.24
CA ILE A 158 -13.92 9.32 -9.50
C ILE A 158 -14.07 10.22 -10.74
N ASP A 159 -13.25 11.27 -10.80
CA ASP A 159 -13.21 12.20 -11.93
C ASP A 159 -12.47 11.62 -13.14
N LYS A 160 -12.54 12.32 -14.28
CA LYS A 160 -11.95 11.86 -15.53
C LYS A 160 -10.41 11.86 -15.54
N PHE A 161 -9.76 12.72 -14.74
CA PHE A 161 -8.31 12.74 -14.65
C PHE A 161 -7.81 11.53 -13.87
N THR A 162 -8.48 11.18 -12.78
CA THR A 162 -8.22 9.96 -12.02
C THR A 162 -8.44 8.71 -12.88
N ILE A 163 -9.50 8.68 -13.72
CA ILE A 163 -9.74 7.58 -14.66
C ILE A 163 -8.58 7.46 -15.67
N ALA A 164 -8.14 8.57 -16.27
CA ALA A 164 -7.04 8.56 -17.24
C ALA A 164 -5.71 8.11 -16.61
N ALA A 165 -5.42 8.56 -15.37
CA ALA A 165 -4.24 8.12 -14.65
C ALA A 165 -4.30 6.64 -14.27
N LEU A 166 -5.47 6.13 -13.86
CA LEU A 166 -5.67 4.71 -13.56
C LEU A 166 -5.54 3.86 -14.83
N GLU A 167 -6.11 4.31 -15.96
CA GLU A 167 -5.98 3.65 -17.25
C GLU A 167 -4.51 3.52 -17.68
N ALA A 168 -3.74 4.61 -17.57
CA ALA A 168 -2.30 4.58 -17.85
C ALA A 168 -1.53 3.59 -16.96
N THR A 169 -1.90 3.52 -15.68
CA THR A 169 -1.31 2.56 -14.75
C THR A 169 -1.65 1.12 -15.15
N LEU A 170 -2.93 0.82 -15.41
CA LEU A 170 -3.38 -0.52 -15.79
C LEU A 170 -2.81 -0.96 -17.15
N TYR A 171 -2.64 -0.01 -18.09
CA TYR A 171 -1.97 -0.28 -19.37
C TYR A 171 -0.52 -0.76 -19.17
N ALA A 172 0.20 -0.22 -18.19
CA ALA A 172 1.55 -0.70 -17.86
C ALA A 172 1.56 -2.17 -17.41
N TYR A 173 0.53 -2.61 -16.69
CA TYR A 173 0.36 -4.03 -16.31
C TYR A 173 0.03 -4.89 -17.53
N GLU A 174 -0.90 -4.46 -18.39
CA GLU A 174 -1.27 -5.17 -19.61
C GLU A 174 -0.09 -5.31 -20.57
N ALA A 175 0.71 -4.25 -20.72
CA ALA A 175 1.93 -4.24 -21.54
C ALA A 175 3.11 -5.00 -20.91
N GLY A 176 2.99 -5.52 -19.69
CA GLY A 176 4.08 -6.22 -18.99
C GLY A 176 5.24 -5.30 -18.54
N THR A 177 5.03 -3.98 -18.49
CA THR A 177 6.06 -2.99 -18.14
C THR A 177 5.90 -2.42 -16.73
N ALA A 178 4.91 -2.86 -15.96
CA ALA A 178 4.56 -2.29 -14.67
C ALA A 178 5.73 -2.24 -13.67
N LEU A 179 6.55 -3.31 -13.61
CA LEU A 179 7.72 -3.38 -12.72
C LEU A 179 8.77 -2.29 -12.98
N GLN A 180 8.81 -1.73 -14.19
CA GLN A 180 9.77 -0.71 -14.58
C GLN A 180 9.15 0.70 -14.58
N THR A 181 7.85 0.81 -14.89
CA THR A 181 7.20 2.09 -15.18
C THR A 181 6.28 2.57 -14.06
N VAL A 182 5.72 1.66 -13.25
CA VAL A 182 4.95 2.03 -12.05
C VAL A 182 5.93 2.31 -10.90
N PRO A 183 6.04 3.56 -10.42
CA PRO A 183 7.09 3.94 -9.47
C PRO A 183 7.12 3.10 -8.20
N THR A 184 5.95 2.79 -7.62
CA THR A 184 5.85 1.94 -6.43
C THR A 184 6.48 0.58 -6.66
N LEU A 185 6.12 -0.10 -7.75
CA LEU A 185 6.67 -1.43 -8.07
C LEU A 185 8.16 -1.37 -8.40
N ALA A 186 8.58 -0.39 -9.20
CA ALA A 186 9.99 -0.22 -9.54
C ALA A 186 10.84 -0.02 -8.28
N MET A 187 10.39 0.79 -7.33
CA MET A 187 11.09 1.02 -6.06
C MET A 187 11.11 -0.24 -5.18
N LEU A 188 10.02 -1.01 -5.12
CA LEU A 188 9.94 -2.23 -4.32
C LEU A 188 10.87 -3.32 -4.86
N THR A 189 10.89 -3.50 -6.18
CA THR A 189 11.59 -4.63 -6.83
C THR A 189 13.03 -4.33 -7.21
N GLU A 190 13.49 -3.08 -7.06
CA GLU A 190 14.84 -2.68 -7.42
C GLU A 190 15.90 -3.37 -6.55
N PRO A 191 16.94 -4.00 -7.14
CA PRO A 191 18.02 -4.61 -6.39
C PRO A 191 18.81 -3.60 -5.54
N LEU A 192 19.20 -3.97 -4.31
CA LEU A 192 19.97 -3.13 -3.40
C LEU A 192 21.28 -2.59 -4.04
N ALA A 193 21.91 -3.39 -4.91
CA ALA A 193 23.13 -2.99 -5.63
C ALA A 193 22.88 -1.77 -6.53
N ALA A 194 21.72 -1.67 -7.18
CA ALA A 194 21.36 -0.53 -8.01
C ALA A 194 21.11 0.71 -7.16
N VAL A 195 20.39 0.57 -6.02
CA VAL A 195 20.18 1.64 -5.04
C VAL A 195 21.51 2.17 -4.52
N ARG A 196 22.44 1.28 -4.13
CA ARG A 196 23.79 1.64 -3.67
C ARG A 196 24.61 2.35 -4.75
N SER A 197 24.53 1.89 -5.99
CA SER A 197 25.16 2.56 -7.13
C SER A 197 24.62 3.98 -7.33
N ARG A 198 23.32 4.15 -7.21
CA ARG A 198 22.66 5.46 -7.29
C ARG A 198 23.11 6.39 -6.17
N ALA A 199 23.13 5.93 -4.93
CA ALA A 199 23.61 6.67 -3.77
C ALA A 199 25.05 7.17 -3.98
N ARG A 200 25.94 6.29 -4.46
CA ARG A 200 27.32 6.67 -4.79
C ARG A 200 27.39 7.72 -5.92
N ARG A 201 26.47 7.68 -6.88
CA ARG A 201 26.42 8.69 -7.96
C ARG A 201 26.03 10.06 -7.42
N VAL A 202 25.10 10.15 -6.45
CA VAL A 202 24.76 11.41 -5.77
C VAL A 202 26.00 11.97 -5.07
N VAL A 203 26.65 11.18 -4.21
CA VAL A 203 27.82 11.61 -3.44
C VAL A 203 28.98 12.07 -4.34
N ARG A 204 29.22 11.38 -5.46
CA ARG A 204 30.29 11.77 -6.42
C ARG A 204 30.03 13.13 -7.10
N ARG A 205 28.79 13.60 -7.15
CA ARG A 205 28.44 14.92 -7.70
C ARG A 205 28.61 16.06 -6.71
N LEU A 206 28.78 15.75 -5.42
CA LEU A 206 29.06 16.74 -4.39
C LEU A 206 30.56 17.02 -4.34
N SER A 207 30.98 18.29 -4.31
CA SER A 207 32.37 18.67 -4.08
C SER A 207 32.86 18.21 -2.71
N ALA A 208 34.17 18.10 -2.51
CA ALA A 208 34.74 17.71 -1.21
C ALA A 208 34.27 18.62 -0.08
N GLY A 209 34.32 19.94 -0.28
CA GLY A 209 33.88 20.93 0.73
C GLY A 209 32.38 20.84 1.03
N VAL A 210 31.52 20.54 0.04
CA VAL A 210 30.08 20.32 0.29
C VAL A 210 29.87 19.04 1.10
N ARG A 211 30.56 17.95 0.75
CA ARG A 211 30.46 16.69 1.50
C ARG A 211 30.88 16.86 2.96
N GLU A 212 31.97 17.56 3.20
CA GLU A 212 32.48 17.84 4.55
C GLU A 212 31.47 18.70 5.34
N ARG A 213 31.01 19.80 4.77
CA ARG A 213 30.01 20.71 5.41
C ARG A 213 28.74 19.99 5.75
N LEU A 214 28.23 19.12 4.89
CA LEU A 214 27.06 18.31 5.12
C LEU A 214 27.31 17.15 6.10
N GLY A 215 28.55 16.79 6.40
CA GLY A 215 28.86 15.53 7.09
C GLY A 215 28.31 14.31 6.34
N ALA A 216 28.34 14.35 4.99
CA ALA A 216 27.65 13.40 4.14
C ALA A 216 28.26 12.00 4.23
N SER A 217 27.45 11.00 4.53
CA SER A 217 27.85 9.59 4.52
C SER A 217 26.75 8.69 3.98
N LEU A 218 27.13 7.58 3.34
CA LEU A 218 26.19 6.54 2.95
C LEU A 218 25.99 5.55 4.09
N VAL A 219 24.76 5.24 4.40
CA VAL A 219 24.37 4.35 5.49
C VAL A 219 23.45 3.27 4.94
N ASP A 220 23.70 2.02 5.32
CA ASP A 220 22.74 0.94 5.10
C ASP A 220 21.56 1.12 6.03
N ASP A 221 20.34 0.99 5.50
CA ASP A 221 19.10 1.34 6.18
C ASP A 221 17.97 0.42 5.76
N LEU A 222 16.81 0.56 6.39
CA LEU A 222 15.60 -0.21 6.12
C LEU A 222 14.46 0.73 5.73
N ALA A 223 13.99 0.58 4.51
CA ALA A 223 12.80 1.27 4.03
C ALA A 223 11.52 0.52 4.42
N LYS A 224 10.40 1.24 4.50
CA LYS A 224 9.06 0.68 4.72
C LYS A 224 8.27 0.77 3.43
N VAL A 225 7.38 -0.20 3.21
CA VAL A 225 6.50 -0.22 2.02
C VAL A 225 5.43 0.87 2.11
N GLY A 226 4.94 1.14 3.31
CA GLY A 226 3.90 2.13 3.59
C GLY A 226 2.83 1.59 4.54
N GLY A 227 1.93 2.46 5.01
CA GLY A 227 0.94 2.12 6.03
C GLY A 227 -0.25 1.29 5.55
N GLY A 228 -0.39 1.08 4.25
CA GLY A 228 -1.59 0.45 3.68
C GLY A 228 -1.41 -0.98 3.19
N ALA A 229 -0.18 -1.49 3.15
CA ALA A 229 0.13 -2.85 2.70
C ALA A 229 1.52 -3.29 3.21
N LEU A 230 1.67 -4.60 3.46
CA LEU A 230 2.94 -5.21 3.89
C LEU A 230 3.56 -4.53 5.13
N PRO A 231 2.81 -4.40 6.24
CA PRO A 231 3.15 -3.51 7.36
C PRO A 231 4.40 -3.93 8.13
N THR A 232 4.77 -5.20 8.07
CA THR A 232 5.94 -5.77 8.76
C THR A 232 7.17 -5.87 7.87
N VAL A 233 7.07 -5.47 6.60
CA VAL A 233 8.18 -5.61 5.65
C VAL A 233 9.19 -4.50 5.85
N GLU A 234 10.43 -4.90 6.04
CA GLU A 234 11.60 -4.04 6.06
C GLU A 234 12.45 -4.31 4.81
N LEU A 235 12.56 -3.31 3.95
CA LEU A 235 13.23 -3.43 2.68
C LEU A 235 14.65 -2.86 2.77
N PRO A 236 15.71 -3.66 2.60
CA PRO A 236 17.09 -3.15 2.62
C PRO A 236 17.28 -2.00 1.62
N THR A 237 17.83 -0.89 2.10
CA THR A 237 18.09 0.30 1.28
C THR A 237 19.44 0.93 1.61
N VAL A 238 19.79 2.01 0.91
CA VAL A 238 20.94 2.86 1.19
C VAL A 238 20.45 4.29 1.27
N ALA A 239 20.64 4.91 2.42
CA ALA A 239 20.35 6.32 2.61
C ALA A 239 21.61 7.17 2.55
N LEU A 240 21.50 8.38 2.04
CA LEU A 240 22.47 9.44 2.23
C LEU A 240 22.10 10.19 3.52
N ALA A 241 22.95 10.04 4.54
CA ALA A 241 22.79 10.73 5.80
C ALA A 241 23.60 12.03 5.80
N VAL A 242 22.95 13.15 6.13
CA VAL A 242 23.55 14.50 6.18
C VAL A 242 23.18 15.20 7.49
N GLY A 243 23.96 16.22 7.85
CA GLY A 243 23.85 16.92 9.13
C GLY A 243 24.89 16.43 10.15
N THR A 244 25.56 17.36 10.79
CA THR A 244 26.62 17.12 11.79
C THR A 244 26.09 17.20 13.22
N SER A 245 24.85 17.69 13.41
CA SER A 245 24.12 17.79 14.67
C SER A 245 22.61 17.80 14.41
N ALA A 246 21.81 17.62 15.43
CA ALA A 246 20.34 17.71 15.36
C ALA A 246 19.87 19.05 14.77
N GLU A 247 20.49 20.17 15.19
CA GLU A 247 20.17 21.50 14.66
C GLU A 247 20.50 21.62 13.17
N ALA A 248 21.69 21.14 12.77
CA ALA A 248 22.09 21.14 11.37
C ALA A 248 21.16 20.26 10.51
N ALA A 249 20.72 19.12 11.03
CA ALA A 249 19.77 18.23 10.36
C ALA A 249 18.40 18.91 10.15
N MET A 250 17.88 19.62 11.15
CA MET A 250 16.62 20.38 11.05
C MET A 250 16.73 21.52 10.03
N ARG A 251 17.83 22.28 10.05
CA ARG A 251 18.07 23.38 9.08
C ARG A 251 18.19 22.84 7.66
N LEU A 252 18.85 21.70 7.48
CA LEU A 252 18.91 21.02 6.17
C LEU A 252 17.55 20.52 5.69
N ASP A 253 16.76 19.91 6.57
CA ASP A 253 15.40 19.47 6.24
C ASP A 253 14.54 20.66 5.77
N GLU A 254 14.55 21.76 6.52
CA GLU A 254 13.83 22.97 6.15
C GLU A 254 14.32 23.52 4.81
N ALA A 255 15.64 23.69 4.64
CA ALA A 255 16.23 24.24 3.42
C ALA A 255 15.94 23.38 2.18
N LEU A 256 15.93 22.06 2.32
CA LEU A 256 15.61 21.11 1.25
C LEU A 256 14.11 21.04 0.95
N ARG A 257 13.28 21.06 1.98
CA ARG A 257 11.82 21.04 1.84
C ARG A 257 11.26 22.32 1.20
N LEU A 258 11.87 23.46 1.50
CA LEU A 258 11.54 24.77 0.92
C LEU A 258 12.35 25.09 -0.35
N GLY A 259 13.15 24.16 -0.83
CA GLY A 259 13.94 24.29 -2.05
C GLY A 259 13.11 24.12 -3.32
N ASP A 260 13.73 24.38 -4.47
CA ASP A 260 13.13 24.12 -5.79
C ASP A 260 14.08 23.26 -6.63
N PRO A 261 13.70 22.00 -6.90
CA PRO A 261 12.52 21.30 -6.38
C PRO A 261 12.65 20.95 -4.90
N PRO A 262 11.53 20.78 -4.18
CA PRO A 262 11.53 20.35 -2.79
C PRO A 262 12.06 18.92 -2.65
N VAL A 263 12.88 18.70 -1.61
CA VAL A 263 13.40 17.37 -1.24
C VAL A 263 12.98 17.09 0.19
N VAL A 264 12.30 15.95 0.38
CA VAL A 264 11.80 15.51 1.68
C VAL A 264 12.62 14.32 2.16
N GLY A 265 13.15 14.42 3.37
CA GLY A 265 13.85 13.35 4.05
C GLY A 265 13.19 12.97 5.38
N ARG A 266 13.85 12.15 6.18
CA ARG A 266 13.46 11.88 7.55
C ARG A 266 14.61 12.18 8.51
N ILE A 267 14.31 12.79 9.64
CA ILE A 267 15.29 12.99 10.70
C ILE A 267 15.30 11.76 11.61
N SER A 268 16.49 11.21 11.84
CA SER A 268 16.72 10.09 12.74
C SER A 268 18.14 10.17 13.27
N HIS A 269 18.36 9.84 14.54
CA HIS A 269 19.69 9.86 15.16
C HIS A 269 20.45 11.17 14.89
N ASP A 270 19.77 12.31 15.08
CA ASP A 270 20.31 13.66 14.89
C ASP A 270 20.86 13.96 13.48
N ARG A 271 20.41 13.22 12.49
CA ARG A 271 20.79 13.39 11.08
C ARG A 271 19.58 13.34 10.15
N LEU A 272 19.68 13.99 9.01
CA LEU A 272 18.68 13.91 7.94
C LEU A 272 19.06 12.77 6.99
N PHE A 273 18.15 11.83 6.80
CA PHE A 273 18.29 10.67 5.91
C PHE A 273 17.50 10.88 4.62
N LEU A 274 18.17 10.72 3.50
CA LEU A 274 17.59 10.74 2.16
C LEU A 274 17.70 9.34 1.58
N ASP A 275 16.58 8.60 1.53
CA ASP A 275 16.56 7.23 1.03
C ASP A 275 16.75 7.21 -0.49
N CYS A 276 17.87 6.64 -0.94
CA CYS A 276 18.20 6.58 -2.36
C CYS A 276 17.33 5.59 -3.15
N ARG A 277 16.53 4.74 -2.51
CA ARG A 277 15.55 3.88 -3.17
C ARG A 277 14.43 4.71 -3.81
N THR A 278 14.03 5.80 -3.15
CA THR A 278 12.95 6.69 -3.64
C THR A 278 13.41 7.78 -4.60
N VAL A 279 14.71 7.84 -4.90
CA VAL A 279 15.31 8.79 -5.86
C VAL A 279 15.36 8.14 -7.23
N LEU A 280 14.60 8.62 -8.20
CA LEU A 280 14.64 8.09 -9.56
C LEU A 280 16.01 8.34 -10.23
N PRO A 281 16.45 7.48 -11.18
CA PRO A 281 17.74 7.65 -11.86
C PRO A 281 17.97 9.02 -12.47
N ALA A 282 16.92 9.66 -13.02
CA ALA A 282 16.96 11.00 -13.60
C ALA A 282 17.12 12.12 -12.55
N GLN A 283 16.74 11.85 -11.29
CA GLN A 283 16.76 12.83 -10.20
C GLN A 283 18.12 12.95 -9.48
N VAL A 284 19.09 12.10 -9.79
CA VAL A 284 20.41 12.08 -9.14
C VAL A 284 21.11 13.43 -9.20
N SER A 285 21.09 14.10 -10.35
CA SER A 285 21.71 15.42 -10.52
C SER A 285 20.94 16.51 -9.77
N ILE A 286 19.63 16.42 -9.79
CA ILE A 286 18.72 17.37 -9.11
C ILE A 286 18.96 17.30 -7.59
N LEU A 287 19.00 16.08 -7.02
CA LEU A 287 19.28 15.91 -5.61
C LEU A 287 20.65 16.44 -5.19
N ALA A 288 21.69 16.21 -6.01
CA ALA A 288 23.02 16.74 -5.73
C ALA A 288 23.07 18.28 -5.78
N GLN A 289 22.35 18.91 -6.69
CA GLN A 289 22.22 20.37 -6.77
C GLN A 289 21.47 20.93 -5.56
N ALA A 290 20.34 20.32 -5.18
CA ALA A 290 19.58 20.71 -4.00
C ALA A 290 20.42 20.63 -2.73
N LEU A 291 21.18 19.56 -2.55
CA LEU A 291 22.11 19.38 -1.42
C LEU A 291 23.21 20.44 -1.41
N THR A 292 23.76 20.79 -2.57
CA THR A 292 24.79 21.83 -2.69
C THR A 292 24.21 23.21 -2.30
N ALA A 293 23.00 23.52 -2.76
CA ALA A 293 22.33 24.76 -2.40
C ALA A 293 21.97 24.84 -0.90
N ALA A 294 21.49 23.72 -0.32
CA ALA A 294 21.19 23.64 1.11
C ALA A 294 22.46 23.78 1.97
N ALA A 295 23.57 23.19 1.57
CA ALA A 295 24.85 23.32 2.25
C ALA A 295 25.37 24.78 2.32
N ALA A 296 25.00 25.61 1.36
CA ALA A 296 25.37 27.04 1.38
C ALA A 296 24.62 27.85 2.45
N ARG A 297 23.51 27.29 3.00
CA ARG A 297 22.66 27.93 4.01
C ARG A 297 22.99 27.49 5.45
N LEU A 298 23.89 26.50 5.62
CA LEU A 298 24.47 26.11 6.91
C LEU A 298 25.56 27.10 7.35
#